data_ba237da9174c835c80892377f526c9c8
#
_entry.id   ba237da9174c835c80892377f526c9c8
#
_cell.length_a   1.000
_cell.length_b   1.000
_cell.length_c   1.000
_cell.angle_alpha   90.00
_cell.angle_beta   90.00
_cell.angle_gamma   90.00
#
_symmetry.space_group_name_H-M   'P 1'
#
loop_
_entity.id
_entity.type
_entity.pdbx_description
1 polymer ?
#
loop_
_entity_poly.entity_id
_entity_poly.type
_entity_poly.pdbx_seq_one_letter_code
_entity_poly.pdbx_strand_id
1 'polypeptide(L)'
;MDLYKLTGGELHRLMKEKRVSAVEVTEDIFARIAKVENGIGAFITATPEEAMKAAQAVDKKIAAGEELHPLAGIPIGIKDNICTKDIKTTCASKMLENFVPPYDATVITKLKAVDYVMTGKMNMDEFAMGSSCENSAFHITHNPHGLDKVPGGSSGGSAAAVAAGEAVLTLG
;
A
#
# COMPACT_ATOMS: atom_id res chain seq x y z
N MET A 1 -17.60 1.53 11.29
CA MET A 1 -16.35 1.40 12.11
C MET A 1 -15.22 1.82 11.19
N ASP A 2 -14.31 2.65 11.66
CA ASP A 2 -13.17 3.12 10.83
C ASP A 2 -12.11 2.01 10.78
N LEU A 3 -12.21 1.10 9.81
CA LEU A 3 -11.31 -0.07 9.70
C LEU A 3 -9.87 0.34 9.41
N TYR A 4 -9.66 1.46 8.72
CA TYR A 4 -8.33 2.03 8.43
C TYR A 4 -7.54 2.46 9.68
N LYS A 5 -8.20 2.54 10.86
CA LYS A 5 -7.53 2.86 12.14
C LYS A 5 -7.06 1.63 12.91
N LEU A 6 -7.47 0.44 12.46
CA LEU A 6 -7.14 -0.80 13.15
C LEU A 6 -5.77 -1.31 12.73
N THR A 7 -5.10 -2.00 13.65
CA THR A 7 -3.85 -2.69 13.35
C THR A 7 -4.10 -3.93 12.47
N GLY A 8 -3.07 -4.39 11.77
CA GLY A 8 -3.17 -5.63 10.98
C GLY A 8 -3.60 -6.84 11.79
N GLY A 9 -3.16 -6.94 13.05
CA GLY A 9 -3.57 -8.03 13.95
C GLY A 9 -5.06 -7.96 14.34
N GLU A 10 -5.59 -6.76 14.56
CA GLU A 10 -7.02 -6.57 14.83
C GLU A 10 -7.87 -6.90 13.60
N LEU A 11 -7.47 -6.45 12.43
CA LEU A 11 -8.15 -6.76 11.18
C LEU A 11 -8.14 -8.26 10.89
N HIS A 12 -6.97 -8.92 11.03
CA HIS A 12 -6.86 -10.36 10.87
C HIS A 12 -7.83 -11.12 11.80
N ARG A 13 -7.88 -10.73 13.09
CA ARG A 13 -8.81 -11.33 14.05
C ARG A 13 -10.27 -11.14 13.64
N LEU A 14 -10.66 -9.92 13.22
CA LEU A 14 -12.03 -9.64 12.78
C LEU A 14 -12.42 -10.43 11.53
N MET A 15 -11.50 -10.58 10.55
CA MET A 15 -11.73 -11.40 9.37
C MET A 15 -11.86 -12.88 9.73
N LYS A 16 -11.01 -13.40 10.62
CA LYS A 16 -11.09 -14.79 11.11
C LYS A 16 -12.41 -15.06 11.85
N GLU A 17 -12.91 -14.09 12.61
CA GLU A 17 -14.21 -14.13 13.28
C GLU A 17 -15.41 -13.91 12.32
N LYS A 18 -15.15 -13.67 11.03
CA LYS A 18 -16.17 -13.34 9.99
C LYS A 18 -17.00 -12.10 10.34
N ARG A 19 -16.44 -11.17 11.09
CA ARG A 19 -17.08 -9.90 11.49
C ARG A 19 -16.86 -8.78 10.48
N VAL A 20 -15.81 -8.88 9.69
CA VAL A 20 -15.51 -8.04 8.53
C VAL A 20 -14.92 -8.92 7.43
N SER A 21 -15.09 -8.51 6.18
CA SER A 21 -14.46 -9.13 5.01
C SER A 21 -13.19 -8.38 4.60
N ALA A 22 -12.31 -9.03 3.83
CA ALA A 22 -11.15 -8.36 3.24
C ALA A 22 -11.59 -7.28 2.22
N VAL A 23 -12.72 -7.49 1.55
CA VAL A 23 -13.35 -6.49 0.66
C VAL A 23 -13.73 -5.24 1.45
N GLU A 24 -14.46 -5.36 2.57
CA GLU A 24 -14.84 -4.20 3.40
C GLU A 24 -13.63 -3.43 3.92
N VAL A 25 -12.57 -4.13 4.33
CA VAL A 25 -11.31 -3.49 4.76
C VAL A 25 -10.69 -2.71 3.60
N THR A 26 -10.64 -3.32 2.41
CA THR A 26 -10.05 -2.70 1.21
C THR A 26 -10.85 -1.47 0.78
N GLU A 27 -12.18 -1.54 0.78
CA GLU A 27 -13.07 -0.43 0.47
C GLU A 27 -12.87 0.75 1.44
N ASP A 28 -12.77 0.48 2.73
CA ASP A 28 -12.57 1.52 3.75
C ASP A 28 -11.21 2.23 3.58
N ILE A 29 -10.14 1.46 3.26
CA ILE A 29 -8.82 2.03 2.94
C ILE A 29 -8.89 2.91 1.68
N PHE A 30 -9.51 2.46 0.59
CA PHE A 30 -9.61 3.29 -0.62
C PHE A 30 -10.52 4.49 -0.45
N ALA A 31 -11.56 4.40 0.37
CA ALA A 31 -12.37 5.55 0.76
C ALA A 31 -11.54 6.56 1.57
N ARG A 32 -10.61 6.09 2.41
CA ARG A 32 -9.67 6.95 3.14
C ARG A 32 -8.67 7.60 2.20
N ILE A 33 -8.06 6.86 1.28
CA ILE A 33 -7.16 7.38 0.23
C ILE A 33 -7.88 8.51 -0.55
N ALA A 34 -9.06 8.24 -1.07
CA ALA A 34 -9.82 9.24 -1.84
C ALA A 34 -10.08 10.55 -1.06
N LYS A 35 -10.14 10.47 0.26
CA LYS A 35 -10.40 11.63 1.12
C LYS A 35 -9.16 12.47 1.43
N VAL A 36 -7.97 11.86 1.52
CA VAL A 36 -6.80 12.55 2.08
C VAL A 36 -5.60 12.61 1.14
N GLU A 37 -5.46 11.69 0.19
CA GLU A 37 -4.26 11.52 -0.65
C GLU A 37 -3.92 12.78 -1.45
N ASN A 38 -4.92 13.53 -1.88
CA ASN A 38 -4.70 14.78 -2.62
C ASN A 38 -3.90 15.83 -1.80
N GLY A 39 -3.92 15.74 -0.48
CA GLY A 39 -3.14 16.60 0.41
C GLY A 39 -1.86 15.96 0.94
N ILE A 40 -1.70 14.65 0.80
CA ILE A 40 -0.56 13.88 1.33
C ILE A 40 0.45 13.57 0.23
N GLY A 41 0.01 13.04 -0.92
CA GLY A 41 0.88 12.63 -2.01
C GLY A 41 1.75 11.41 -1.65
N ALA A 42 1.17 10.42 -1.00
CA ALA A 42 1.90 9.22 -0.59
C ALA A 42 2.09 8.20 -1.73
N PHE A 43 1.22 8.23 -2.75
CA PHE A 43 1.22 7.27 -3.86
C PHE A 43 1.75 7.87 -5.15
N ILE A 44 2.53 7.11 -5.92
CA ILE A 44 2.78 7.37 -7.36
C ILE A 44 1.71 6.65 -8.19
N THR A 45 1.35 5.43 -7.80
CA THR A 45 0.34 4.62 -8.49
C THR A 45 -0.52 3.88 -7.49
N ALA A 46 -1.80 4.19 -7.41
CA ALA A 46 -2.76 3.39 -6.65
C ALA A 46 -3.24 2.20 -7.50
N THR A 47 -3.59 1.07 -6.85
CA THR A 47 -3.99 -0.18 -7.53
C THR A 47 -5.33 -0.72 -7.01
N PRO A 48 -6.43 0.05 -7.11
CA PRO A 48 -7.72 -0.34 -6.52
C PRO A 48 -8.31 -1.62 -7.12
N GLU A 49 -8.16 -1.83 -8.43
CA GLU A 49 -8.72 -3.02 -9.10
C GLU A 49 -8.00 -4.30 -8.67
N GLU A 50 -6.66 -4.28 -8.63
CA GLU A 50 -5.84 -5.39 -8.18
C GLU A 50 -6.08 -5.69 -6.70
N ALA A 51 -6.17 -4.66 -5.87
CA ALA A 51 -6.46 -4.76 -4.46
C ALA A 51 -7.83 -5.44 -4.23
N MET A 52 -8.86 -5.01 -4.95
CA MET A 52 -10.19 -5.57 -4.83
C MET A 52 -10.24 -7.04 -5.28
N LYS A 53 -9.56 -7.41 -6.37
CA LYS A 53 -9.44 -8.81 -6.81
C LYS A 53 -8.75 -9.68 -5.76
N ALA A 54 -7.68 -9.19 -5.14
CA ALA A 54 -6.97 -9.90 -4.07
C ALA A 54 -7.86 -10.08 -2.84
N ALA A 55 -8.55 -9.02 -2.40
CA ALA A 55 -9.48 -9.07 -1.28
C ALA A 55 -10.61 -10.08 -1.49
N GLN A 56 -11.23 -10.09 -2.67
CA GLN A 56 -12.25 -11.07 -3.03
C GLN A 56 -11.74 -12.52 -3.01
N ALA A 57 -10.47 -12.74 -3.38
CA ALA A 57 -9.86 -14.06 -3.31
C ALA A 57 -9.67 -14.51 -1.85
N VAL A 58 -9.28 -13.61 -0.96
CA VAL A 58 -9.19 -13.88 0.48
C VAL A 58 -10.56 -14.19 1.07
N ASP A 59 -11.60 -13.45 0.73
CA ASP A 59 -12.96 -13.69 1.23
C ASP A 59 -13.49 -15.07 0.81
N LYS A 60 -13.14 -15.54 -0.38
CA LYS A 60 -13.46 -16.91 -0.81
C LYS A 60 -12.79 -17.97 0.07
N LYS A 61 -11.52 -17.75 0.46
CA LYS A 61 -10.78 -18.64 1.38
C LYS A 61 -11.44 -18.64 2.77
N ILE A 62 -11.82 -17.46 3.28
CA ILE A 62 -12.56 -17.32 4.55
C ILE A 62 -13.88 -18.09 4.51
N ALA A 63 -14.62 -17.97 3.42
CA ALA A 63 -15.89 -18.69 3.25
C ALA A 63 -15.69 -20.21 3.22
N ALA A 64 -14.63 -20.68 2.57
CA ALA A 64 -14.23 -22.10 2.51
C ALA A 64 -13.70 -22.65 3.84
N GLY A 65 -13.43 -21.79 4.83
CA GLY A 65 -12.90 -22.20 6.12
C GLY A 65 -11.40 -22.51 6.10
N GLU A 66 -10.67 -21.98 5.11
CA GLU A 66 -9.21 -22.15 5.04
C GLU A 66 -8.51 -21.36 6.15
N GLU A 67 -7.37 -21.87 6.60
CA GLU A 67 -6.54 -21.17 7.57
C GLU A 67 -5.83 -19.99 6.87
N LEU A 68 -5.97 -18.79 7.45
CA LEU A 68 -5.39 -17.58 6.90
C LEU A 68 -4.04 -17.27 7.52
N HIS A 69 -3.09 -16.90 6.69
CA HIS A 69 -1.86 -16.26 7.17
C HIS A 69 -2.19 -14.89 7.81
N PRO A 70 -1.46 -14.44 8.87
CA PRO A 70 -1.73 -13.15 9.52
C PRO A 70 -1.72 -11.91 8.61
N LEU A 71 -1.08 -11.98 7.44
CA LEU A 71 -1.07 -10.90 6.45
C LEU A 71 -2.11 -11.07 5.33
N ALA A 72 -2.86 -12.18 5.33
CA ALA A 72 -3.89 -12.39 4.31
C ALA A 72 -5.00 -11.32 4.42
N GLY A 73 -5.31 -10.68 3.31
CA GLY A 73 -6.32 -9.62 3.25
C GLY A 73 -5.89 -8.28 3.85
N ILE A 74 -4.63 -8.16 4.34
CA ILE A 74 -4.14 -6.90 4.92
C ILE A 74 -3.68 -5.94 3.82
N PRO A 75 -4.20 -4.69 3.79
CA PRO A 75 -3.77 -3.64 2.86
C PRO A 75 -2.33 -3.18 3.12
N ILE A 76 -1.46 -3.40 2.14
CA ILE A 76 -0.02 -3.12 2.23
C ILE A 76 0.40 -2.25 1.04
N GLY A 77 1.03 -1.11 1.33
CA GLY A 77 1.68 -0.27 0.33
C GLY A 77 3.11 -0.71 0.04
N ILE A 78 3.55 -0.57 -1.22
CA ILE A 78 4.85 -1.04 -1.68
C ILE A 78 5.66 0.14 -2.22
N LYS A 79 6.86 0.37 -1.70
CA LYS A 79 7.76 1.42 -2.19
C LYS A 79 8.02 1.27 -3.69
N ASP A 80 8.08 2.37 -4.42
CA ASP A 80 8.07 2.37 -5.89
C ASP A 80 9.40 1.95 -6.53
N ASN A 81 10.42 1.58 -5.76
CA ASN A 81 11.63 0.92 -6.26
C ASN A 81 11.57 -0.62 -6.16
N ILE A 82 10.50 -1.19 -5.62
CA ILE A 82 10.34 -2.63 -5.48
C ILE A 82 9.58 -3.15 -6.72
N CYS A 83 10.26 -3.91 -7.58
CA CYS A 83 9.68 -4.46 -8.80
C CYS A 83 8.45 -5.31 -8.48
N THR A 84 7.33 -4.92 -9.06
CA THR A 84 6.05 -5.63 -8.93
C THR A 84 5.55 -5.94 -10.34
N LYS A 85 5.50 -7.23 -10.68
CA LYS A 85 5.13 -7.68 -12.03
C LYS A 85 3.82 -7.07 -12.48
N ASP A 86 3.81 -6.58 -13.72
CA ASP A 86 2.67 -5.97 -14.42
C ASP A 86 2.16 -4.65 -13.78
N ILE A 87 2.85 -4.13 -12.74
CA ILE A 87 2.55 -2.86 -12.11
C ILE A 87 3.69 -1.88 -12.35
N LYS A 88 3.36 -0.66 -12.79
CA LYS A 88 4.33 0.40 -13.03
C LYS A 88 5.25 0.57 -11.80
N THR A 89 6.56 0.62 -12.03
CA THR A 89 7.59 0.74 -10.99
C THR A 89 8.64 1.73 -11.46
N THR A 90 8.61 2.96 -10.94
CA THR A 90 9.34 4.08 -11.53
C THR A 90 10.55 4.55 -10.75
N CYS A 91 10.76 4.07 -9.52
CA CYS A 91 11.76 4.62 -8.59
C CYS A 91 11.60 6.14 -8.39
N ALA A 92 10.39 6.67 -8.52
CA ALA A 92 10.08 8.09 -8.50
C ALA A 92 10.86 8.91 -9.56
N SER A 93 11.24 8.30 -10.68
CA SER A 93 12.01 8.92 -11.76
C SER A 93 11.22 8.96 -13.08
N LYS A 94 11.32 10.09 -13.79
CA LYS A 94 10.79 10.21 -15.17
C LYS A 94 11.50 9.28 -16.17
N MET A 95 12.73 8.86 -15.87
CA MET A 95 13.46 7.90 -16.70
C MET A 95 12.76 6.54 -16.78
N LEU A 96 12.07 6.14 -15.71
CA LEU A 96 11.32 4.89 -15.59
C LEU A 96 9.80 5.08 -15.61
N GLU A 97 9.31 6.24 -16.00
CA GLU A 97 7.89 6.60 -15.96
C GLU A 97 6.95 5.55 -16.61
N ASN A 98 7.45 4.87 -17.65
CA ASN A 98 6.70 3.85 -18.38
C ASN A 98 7.19 2.42 -18.13
N PHE A 99 8.08 2.22 -17.15
CA PHE A 99 8.61 0.91 -16.87
C PHE A 99 7.61 0.05 -16.11
N VAL A 100 7.29 -1.11 -16.68
CA VAL A 100 6.45 -2.16 -16.09
C VAL A 100 7.30 -3.41 -15.99
N PRO A 101 7.69 -3.85 -14.78
CA PRO A 101 8.53 -5.02 -14.59
C PRO A 101 7.85 -6.30 -15.09
N PRO A 102 8.58 -7.19 -15.84
CA PRO A 102 8.06 -8.50 -16.22
C PRO A 102 8.19 -9.55 -15.09
N TYR A 103 8.68 -9.17 -13.92
CA TYR A 103 8.94 -10.04 -12.78
C TYR A 103 8.62 -9.35 -11.45
N ASP A 104 8.43 -10.15 -10.40
CA ASP A 104 8.32 -9.69 -9.02
C ASP A 104 9.67 -9.73 -8.31
N ALA A 105 9.96 -8.73 -7.49
CA ALA A 105 11.00 -8.84 -6.48
C ALA A 105 10.69 -9.98 -5.49
N THR A 106 11.71 -10.60 -4.90
CA THR A 106 11.54 -11.73 -3.96
C THR A 106 10.56 -11.41 -2.82
N VAL A 107 10.59 -10.19 -2.30
CA VAL A 107 9.66 -9.76 -1.22
C VAL A 107 8.22 -9.74 -1.70
N ILE A 108 7.95 -9.35 -2.95
CA ILE A 108 6.60 -9.37 -3.54
C ILE A 108 6.12 -10.81 -3.74
N THR A 109 6.99 -11.70 -4.23
CA THR A 109 6.66 -13.13 -4.34
C THR A 109 6.26 -13.71 -2.99
N LYS A 110 6.98 -13.35 -1.91
CA LYS A 110 6.65 -13.80 -0.54
C LYS A 110 5.33 -13.20 -0.04
N LEU A 111 5.05 -11.93 -0.32
CA LEU A 111 3.79 -11.29 0.06
C LEU A 111 2.60 -11.89 -0.71
N LYS A 112 2.75 -12.16 -2.01
CA LYS A 112 1.72 -12.84 -2.81
C LYS A 112 1.41 -14.24 -2.28
N ALA A 113 2.42 -14.96 -1.81
CA ALA A 113 2.24 -16.30 -1.23
C ALA A 113 1.43 -16.31 0.07
N VAL A 114 1.25 -15.16 0.73
CA VAL A 114 0.46 -14.99 1.95
C VAL A 114 -0.80 -14.14 1.72
N ASP A 115 -1.21 -13.96 0.48
CA ASP A 115 -2.47 -13.33 0.07
C ASP A 115 -2.63 -11.87 0.59
N TYR A 116 -1.56 -11.07 0.59
CA TYR A 116 -1.65 -9.66 0.95
C TYR A 116 -2.51 -8.87 -0.07
N VAL A 117 -3.00 -7.73 0.32
CA VAL A 117 -3.71 -6.80 -0.57
C VAL A 117 -2.82 -5.59 -0.85
N MET A 118 -2.41 -5.40 -2.12
CA MET A 118 -1.57 -4.25 -2.48
C MET A 118 -2.42 -2.99 -2.68
N THR A 119 -2.16 -1.92 -1.92
CA THR A 119 -2.86 -0.63 -2.10
C THR A 119 -2.26 0.20 -3.23
N GLY A 120 -0.96 0.05 -3.50
CA GLY A 120 -0.28 0.76 -4.58
C GLY A 120 1.22 0.90 -4.36
N LYS A 121 1.82 1.73 -5.22
CA LYS A 121 3.24 2.05 -5.24
C LYS A 121 3.45 3.39 -4.56
N MET A 122 4.26 3.37 -3.49
CA MET A 122 4.50 4.50 -2.61
C MET A 122 5.56 5.44 -3.15
N ASN A 123 5.31 6.75 -3.03
CA ASN A 123 6.25 7.80 -3.41
C ASN A 123 7.55 7.73 -2.58
N MET A 124 8.61 8.24 -3.15
CA MET A 124 9.96 8.14 -2.58
C MET A 124 10.86 9.23 -3.18
N ASP A 125 12.03 9.45 -2.59
CA ASP A 125 13.08 10.21 -3.28
C ASP A 125 13.57 9.44 -4.51
N GLU A 126 13.88 10.14 -5.60
CA GLU A 126 14.28 9.57 -6.87
C GLU A 126 15.46 8.59 -6.70
N PHE A 127 15.31 7.35 -7.20
CA PHE A 127 16.26 6.23 -7.05
C PHE A 127 16.68 5.95 -5.60
N ALA A 128 15.83 6.28 -4.63
CA ALA A 128 16.10 6.16 -3.19
C ALA A 128 17.29 7.03 -2.70
N MET A 129 17.65 8.06 -3.44
CA MET A 129 18.74 8.98 -3.10
C MET A 129 18.17 10.29 -2.53
N GLY A 130 17.85 10.27 -1.24
CA GLY A 130 17.31 11.41 -0.51
C GLY A 130 16.83 11.01 0.88
N SER A 131 16.39 11.99 1.66
CA SER A 131 15.98 11.81 3.05
C SER A 131 14.71 12.58 3.42
N SER A 132 14.03 13.19 2.45
CA SER A 132 12.86 14.05 2.70
C SER A 132 11.63 13.73 1.87
N CYS A 133 11.76 12.92 0.81
CA CYS A 133 10.74 12.64 -0.20
C CYS A 133 10.31 13.90 -1.01
N GLU A 134 11.21 14.89 -1.09
CA GLU A 134 11.06 16.09 -1.93
C GLU A 134 11.68 15.90 -3.33
N ASN A 135 12.57 14.91 -3.50
CA ASN A 135 13.28 14.64 -4.74
C ASN A 135 12.54 13.68 -5.69
N SER A 136 11.25 13.41 -5.44
CA SER A 136 10.43 12.66 -6.40
C SER A 136 10.24 13.49 -7.68
N ALA A 137 10.40 12.84 -8.84
CA ALA A 137 10.16 13.49 -10.14
C ALA A 137 8.67 13.67 -10.48
N PHE A 138 7.76 13.18 -9.64
CA PHE A 138 6.30 13.27 -9.84
C PHE A 138 5.67 14.35 -8.98
N HIS A 139 5.82 14.27 -7.67
CA HIS A 139 5.31 15.23 -6.69
C HIS A 139 6.01 15.00 -5.34
N ILE A 140 5.92 15.97 -4.46
CA ILE A 140 6.39 15.85 -3.07
C ILE A 140 5.37 15.10 -2.23
N THR A 141 5.84 14.42 -1.17
CA THR A 141 4.98 13.85 -0.14
C THR A 141 5.00 14.75 1.09
N HIS A 142 3.83 15.02 1.64
CA HIS A 142 3.65 15.82 2.85
C HIS A 142 3.54 14.96 4.10
N ASN A 143 4.00 15.47 5.24
CA ASN A 143 3.84 14.81 6.52
C ASN A 143 2.38 14.95 7.02
N PRO A 144 1.66 13.84 7.28
CA PRO A 144 0.26 13.91 7.74
C PRO A 144 0.07 14.64 9.08
N HIS A 145 1.13 14.72 9.90
CA HIS A 145 1.11 15.44 11.18
C HIS A 145 1.39 16.95 11.05
N GLY A 146 1.73 17.41 9.86
CA GLY A 146 1.97 18.82 9.54
C GLY A 146 2.29 18.96 8.07
N LEU A 147 1.33 19.37 7.26
CA LEU A 147 1.42 19.39 5.79
C LEU A 147 2.50 20.35 5.25
N ASP A 148 3.03 21.22 6.09
CA ASP A 148 4.19 22.10 5.84
C ASP A 148 5.53 21.42 6.09
N LYS A 149 5.55 20.15 6.49
CA LYS A 149 6.73 19.39 6.88
C LYS A 149 6.96 18.19 5.97
N VAL A 150 8.21 17.76 5.90
CA VAL A 150 8.60 16.54 5.20
C VAL A 150 8.27 15.29 6.03
N PRO A 151 7.93 14.16 5.40
CA PRO A 151 7.68 12.90 6.10
C PRO A 151 8.96 12.13 6.45
N GLY A 152 10.11 12.62 5.96
CA GLY A 152 11.36 11.86 5.91
C GLY A 152 11.48 11.10 4.58
N GLY A 153 12.58 10.38 4.39
CA GLY A 153 12.88 9.67 3.14
C GLY A 153 14.03 8.66 3.29
N SER A 154 14.30 7.94 2.28
CA SER A 154 13.69 7.96 0.92
C SER A 154 12.30 7.31 0.86
N SER A 155 11.82 6.62 1.89
CA SER A 155 10.52 5.94 1.96
C SER A 155 9.41 6.84 2.52
N GLY A 156 9.39 8.13 2.16
CA GLY A 156 8.47 9.12 2.73
C GLY A 156 7.01 8.80 2.46
N GLY A 157 6.67 8.37 1.25
CA GLY A 157 5.31 7.92 0.91
C GLY A 157 4.85 6.73 1.74
N SER A 158 5.77 5.76 1.98
CA SER A 158 5.48 4.60 2.84
C SER A 158 5.14 5.02 4.28
N ALA A 159 5.93 5.93 4.86
CA ALA A 159 5.67 6.45 6.19
C ALA A 159 4.38 7.28 6.26
N ALA A 160 4.18 8.17 5.29
CA ALA A 160 3.02 9.05 5.22
C ALA A 160 1.70 8.25 5.06
N ALA A 161 1.69 7.23 4.19
CA ALA A 161 0.50 6.40 3.96
C ALA A 161 0.01 5.72 5.25
N VAL A 162 0.91 5.13 6.04
CA VAL A 162 0.54 4.52 7.33
C VAL A 162 0.05 5.59 8.31
N ALA A 163 0.74 6.71 8.43
CA ALA A 163 0.36 7.79 9.35
C ALA A 163 -0.99 8.42 8.97
N ALA A 164 -1.33 8.48 7.67
CA ALA A 164 -2.60 9.00 7.18
C ALA A 164 -3.74 7.96 7.20
N GLY A 165 -3.45 6.69 7.47
CA GLY A 165 -4.41 5.58 7.41
C GLY A 165 -4.75 5.13 6.00
N GLU A 166 -3.87 5.34 5.03
CA GLU A 166 -4.03 4.95 3.63
C GLU A 166 -3.48 3.55 3.31
N ALA A 167 -2.79 2.98 4.25
CA ALA A 167 -2.36 1.59 4.27
C ALA A 167 -2.22 1.13 5.73
N VAL A 168 -2.46 -0.14 5.99
CA VAL A 168 -2.26 -0.72 7.33
C VAL A 168 -0.78 -0.96 7.61
N LEU A 169 -0.07 -1.38 6.60
CA LEU A 169 1.38 -1.63 6.59
C LEU A 169 1.97 -1.09 5.29
N THR A 170 3.27 -0.85 5.29
CA THR A 170 4.02 -0.54 4.08
C THR A 170 5.36 -1.25 4.08
N LEU A 171 5.85 -1.54 2.88
CA LEU A 171 7.21 -2.03 2.65
C LEU A 171 8.01 -0.90 1.98
N GLY A 172 9.08 -0.44 2.69
CA GLY A 172 9.91 0.68 2.28
C GLY A 172 11.42 0.37 2.25
#